data_1b7706c6971249cda13d8f0c02e13ffe
#
_entry.id   1b7706c6971249cda13d8f0c02e13ffe
#
_cell.length_a   1.000
_cell.length_b   1.000
_cell.length_c   1.000
_cell.angle_alpha   90.00
_cell.angle_beta   90.00
_cell.angle_gamma   90.00
#
_symmetry.space_group_name_H-M   'P 1'
#
loop_
_entity.id
_entity.type
_entity.pdbx_description
1 polymer ?
#
loop_
_entity_poly.entity_id
_entity_poly.type
_entity_poly.pdbx_seq_one_letter_code
_entity_poly.pdbx_strand_id
1 'polypeptide(L)'
;MTGAVLDKAAGVDISFTDNKNRGGARYRAALGFLMGVERTRQMMKIGFIGTGNMGGALASAAARSGEVEVLLANRTRAKAETLAERIGAVVSSNEIIAREADHIFLGVKPQMIVDVLKGIAPALKERKSAPVLISMVTGLDIARIQELAGGDYPVIRIMPNICLLYTSDAA
;
A
#
# COMPACT_ATOMS: atom_id res chain seq x y z
N MET A 1 -25.95 -7.69 -31.77
CA MET A 1 -25.99 -6.27 -32.18
C MET A 1 -24.56 -5.85 -32.49
N THR A 2 -24.30 -5.51 -33.74
CA THR A 2 -22.97 -5.07 -34.21
C THR A 2 -22.90 -3.55 -33.99
N GLY A 3 -22.04 -3.09 -33.14
CA GLY A 3 -21.80 -1.66 -32.92
C GLY A 3 -20.49 -1.24 -33.58
N ALA A 4 -20.58 -0.32 -34.53
CA ALA A 4 -19.38 0.34 -35.09
C ALA A 4 -19.25 1.72 -34.47
N VAL A 5 -18.07 2.04 -33.94
CA VAL A 5 -17.69 3.40 -33.51
C VAL A 5 -16.65 3.91 -34.48
N LEU A 6 -16.97 4.94 -35.22
CA LEU A 6 -16.06 5.63 -36.11
C LEU A 6 -15.42 6.80 -35.33
N ASP A 7 -14.13 6.74 -35.10
CA ASP A 7 -13.35 7.91 -34.70
C ASP A 7 -12.79 8.59 -35.95
N LYS A 8 -13.34 9.76 -36.28
CA LYS A 8 -12.95 10.54 -37.47
C LYS A 8 -11.58 11.21 -37.38
N ALA A 9 -10.94 11.20 -36.22
CA ALA A 9 -9.65 11.88 -36.01
C ALA A 9 -8.43 11.00 -36.30
N ALA A 10 -8.57 9.67 -36.21
CA ALA A 10 -7.45 8.73 -36.36
C ALA A 10 -7.54 7.80 -37.57
N GLY A 11 -8.64 7.82 -38.36
CA GLY A 11 -8.80 7.00 -39.55
C GLY A 11 -8.80 5.48 -39.30
N VAL A 12 -9.15 5.04 -38.09
CA VAL A 12 -9.16 3.64 -37.70
C VAL A 12 -10.59 3.14 -37.57
N ASP A 13 -10.94 2.17 -38.40
CA ASP A 13 -12.22 1.47 -38.33
C ASP A 13 -12.08 0.24 -37.44
N ILE A 14 -12.78 0.23 -36.31
CA ILE A 14 -12.77 -0.89 -35.36
C ILE A 14 -14.16 -1.53 -35.34
N SER A 15 -14.30 -2.62 -36.09
CA SER A 15 -15.50 -3.47 -36.03
C SER A 15 -15.28 -4.65 -35.09
N PHE A 16 -16.20 -4.87 -34.14
CA PHE A 16 -16.16 -6.05 -33.29
C PHE A 16 -17.48 -6.80 -33.23
N THR A 17 -17.37 -8.10 -33.23
CA THR A 17 -18.50 -9.02 -33.00
C THR A 17 -18.46 -9.41 -31.52
N ASP A 18 -19.59 -9.18 -30.83
CA ASP A 18 -19.76 -9.56 -29.42
C ASP A 18 -19.88 -11.09 -29.30
N ASN A 19 -18.86 -11.75 -28.84
CA ASN A 19 -18.89 -13.14 -28.43
C ASN A 19 -18.97 -13.20 -26.90
N LYS A 20 -20.13 -13.57 -26.40
CA LYS A 20 -20.54 -13.67 -25.00
C LYS A 20 -19.68 -14.64 -24.18
N ASN A 21 -18.44 -14.42 -23.98
CA ASN A 21 -17.67 -14.91 -22.81
C ASN A 21 -16.16 -14.73 -23.03
N ARG A 22 -15.51 -13.95 -22.18
CA ARG A 22 -14.05 -13.81 -21.93
C ARG A 22 -13.34 -12.55 -22.44
N GLY A 23 -14.01 -11.51 -22.97
CA GLY A 23 -13.30 -10.36 -23.56
C GLY A 23 -13.37 -9.02 -22.82
N GLY A 24 -14.28 -8.83 -21.88
CA GLY A 24 -14.63 -7.49 -21.36
C GLY A 24 -13.50 -6.69 -20.68
N ALA A 25 -12.58 -7.36 -20.03
CA ALA A 25 -11.48 -6.70 -19.32
C ALA A 25 -10.35 -6.23 -20.28
N ARG A 26 -10.04 -7.01 -21.30
CA ARG A 26 -8.99 -6.69 -22.30
C ARG A 26 -9.39 -5.53 -23.21
N TYR A 27 -10.67 -5.46 -23.61
CA TYR A 27 -11.20 -4.37 -24.43
C TYR A 27 -11.29 -3.05 -23.67
N ARG A 28 -11.62 -3.08 -22.38
CA ARG A 28 -11.62 -1.89 -21.53
C ARG A 28 -10.21 -1.31 -21.33
N ALA A 29 -9.18 -2.15 -21.28
CA ALA A 29 -7.80 -1.70 -21.21
C ALA A 29 -7.34 -1.08 -22.54
N ALA A 30 -7.69 -1.67 -23.67
CA ALA A 30 -7.34 -1.16 -25.00
C ALA A 30 -8.06 0.16 -25.32
N LEU A 31 -9.35 0.29 -24.97
CA LEU A 31 -10.10 1.54 -25.15
C LEU A 31 -9.57 2.68 -24.28
N GLY A 32 -9.14 2.37 -23.04
CA GLY A 32 -8.52 3.34 -22.15
C GLY A 32 -7.19 3.88 -22.69
N PHE A 33 -6.42 3.04 -23.34
CA PHE A 33 -5.16 3.43 -23.99
C PHE A 33 -5.40 4.32 -25.23
N LEU A 34 -6.40 3.98 -26.07
CA LEU A 34 -6.72 4.73 -27.31
C LEU A 34 -7.41 6.07 -27.04
N MET A 35 -8.14 6.22 -25.94
CA MET A 35 -8.86 7.45 -25.61
C MET A 35 -8.05 8.44 -24.76
N GLY A 36 -6.77 8.17 -24.51
CA GLY A 36 -5.95 9.05 -23.66
C GLY A 36 -6.51 9.23 -22.24
N VAL A 37 -7.49 8.40 -21.86
CA VAL A 37 -7.88 8.26 -20.45
C VAL A 37 -6.76 7.45 -19.80
N GLU A 38 -5.68 8.14 -19.46
CA GLU A 38 -4.78 7.63 -18.44
C GLU A 38 -5.67 7.33 -17.23
N ARG A 39 -6.07 6.07 -17.08
CA ARG A 39 -6.32 5.57 -15.74
C ARG A 39 -4.99 5.78 -15.04
N THR A 40 -4.90 6.86 -14.31
CA THR A 40 -3.87 7.02 -13.29
C THR A 40 -3.97 5.74 -12.49
N ARG A 41 -3.07 4.81 -12.77
CA ARG A 41 -2.98 3.54 -12.03
C ARG A 41 -2.61 4.00 -10.64
N GLN A 42 -3.62 4.19 -9.79
CA GLN A 42 -3.42 4.67 -8.44
C GLN A 42 -2.46 3.66 -7.80
N MET A 43 -1.22 4.08 -7.59
CA MET A 43 -0.20 3.22 -7.02
C MET A 43 -0.68 2.80 -5.64
N MET A 44 -0.50 1.52 -5.32
CA MET A 44 -0.79 1.01 -3.98
C MET A 44 0.04 1.78 -2.96
N LYS A 45 -0.60 2.30 -1.92
CA LYS A 45 0.09 3.02 -0.85
C LYS A 45 0.42 2.07 0.30
N ILE A 46 1.69 2.00 0.64
CA ILE A 46 2.17 1.21 1.79
C ILE A 46 2.71 2.17 2.84
N GLY A 47 2.09 2.16 4.02
CA GLY A 47 2.49 2.97 5.15
C GLY A 47 3.32 2.19 6.17
N PHE A 48 4.39 2.81 6.67
CA PHE A 48 5.21 2.25 7.75
C PHE A 48 5.14 3.17 8.96
N ILE A 49 4.50 2.70 10.02
CA ILE A 49 4.47 3.36 11.32
C ILE A 49 5.58 2.75 12.19
N GLY A 50 6.68 3.50 12.32
CA GLY A 50 7.92 3.02 12.95
C GLY A 50 8.96 2.57 11.92
N THR A 51 9.97 3.43 11.71
CA THR A 51 11.09 3.23 10.79
C THR A 51 12.38 2.87 11.53
N GLY A 52 12.26 1.97 12.50
CA GLY A 52 13.43 1.33 13.14
C GLY A 52 14.15 0.38 12.18
N ASN A 53 15.11 -0.41 12.68
CA ASN A 53 15.89 -1.33 11.83
C ASN A 53 15.00 -2.21 10.93
N MET A 54 13.99 -2.83 11.51
CA MET A 54 13.09 -3.74 10.80
C MET A 54 12.15 -2.99 9.84
N GLY A 55 11.43 -1.98 10.34
CA GLY A 55 10.51 -1.18 9.53
C GLY A 55 11.22 -0.46 8.39
N GLY A 56 12.44 0.07 8.65
CA GLY A 56 13.25 0.73 7.64
C GLY A 56 13.76 -0.24 6.55
N ALA A 57 14.14 -1.47 6.92
CA ALA A 57 14.57 -2.49 5.96
C ALA A 57 13.41 -2.90 5.03
N LEU A 58 12.23 -3.16 5.59
CA LEU A 58 11.04 -3.51 4.79
C LEU A 58 10.56 -2.34 3.92
N ALA A 59 10.58 -1.10 4.44
CA ALA A 59 10.26 0.09 3.66
C ALA A 59 11.21 0.26 2.47
N SER A 60 12.51 0.02 2.69
CA SER A 60 13.51 0.06 1.62
C SER A 60 13.29 -1.04 0.58
N ALA A 61 12.87 -2.23 1.00
CA ALA A 61 12.54 -3.33 0.09
C ALA A 61 11.28 -3.01 -0.74
N ALA A 62 10.24 -2.45 -0.11
CA ALA A 62 9.02 -2.03 -0.80
C ALA A 62 9.29 -0.94 -1.84
N ALA A 63 10.08 0.08 -1.48
CA ALA A 63 10.42 1.17 -2.40
C ALA A 63 11.20 0.70 -3.63
N ARG A 64 12.07 -0.32 -3.49
CA ARG A 64 12.83 -0.88 -4.61
C ARG A 64 11.96 -1.56 -5.67
N SER A 65 10.74 -1.97 -5.36
CA SER A 65 9.83 -2.55 -6.36
C SER A 65 9.42 -1.54 -7.43
N GLY A 66 9.39 -0.25 -7.11
CA GLY A 66 8.92 0.82 -8.00
C GLY A 66 7.42 0.80 -8.29
N GLU A 67 6.67 -0.14 -7.71
CA GLU A 67 5.25 -0.36 -7.98
C GLU A 67 4.33 0.22 -6.91
N VAL A 68 4.90 0.75 -5.82
CA VAL A 68 4.17 1.24 -4.65
C VAL A 68 4.63 2.62 -4.21
N GLU A 69 3.72 3.41 -3.67
CA GLU A 69 4.03 4.64 -2.96
C GLU A 69 4.27 4.32 -1.48
N VAL A 70 5.45 4.67 -0.96
CA VAL A 70 5.83 4.38 0.43
C VAL A 70 5.66 5.61 1.30
N LEU A 71 4.86 5.49 2.35
CA LEU A 71 4.64 6.52 3.36
C LEU A 71 5.35 6.13 4.66
N LEU A 72 6.09 7.05 5.27
CA LEU A 72 6.88 6.80 6.47
C LEU A 72 6.45 7.69 7.61
N ALA A 73 6.19 7.11 8.78
CA ALA A 73 6.02 7.82 10.03
C ALA A 73 6.94 7.25 11.10
N ASN A 74 7.55 8.14 11.90
CA ASN A 74 8.38 7.75 13.02
C ASN A 74 8.30 8.79 14.13
N ARG A 75 8.38 8.36 15.39
CA ARG A 75 8.38 9.26 16.55
C ARG A 75 9.49 10.34 16.44
N THR A 76 10.68 9.94 16.00
CA THR A 76 11.76 10.86 15.67
C THR A 76 11.70 11.18 14.19
N ARG A 77 11.09 12.31 13.83
CA ARG A 77 10.82 12.71 12.45
C ARG A 77 12.06 12.68 11.56
N ALA A 78 13.19 13.17 12.05
CA ALA A 78 14.47 13.18 11.34
C ALA A 78 14.90 11.78 10.83
N LYS A 79 14.58 10.69 11.58
CA LYS A 79 14.88 9.33 11.13
C LYS A 79 14.01 8.92 9.92
N ALA A 80 12.76 9.35 9.88
CA ALA A 80 11.90 9.11 8.74
C ALA A 80 12.35 9.94 7.52
N GLU A 81 12.77 11.18 7.72
CA GLU A 81 13.28 12.07 6.69
C GLU A 81 14.56 11.51 6.04
N THR A 82 15.54 11.14 6.84
CA THR A 82 16.78 10.51 6.33
C THR A 82 16.50 9.24 5.52
N LEU A 83 15.56 8.41 5.97
CA LEU A 83 15.18 7.21 5.24
C LEU A 83 14.44 7.55 3.95
N ALA A 84 13.49 8.50 4.01
CA ALA A 84 12.69 8.92 2.88
C ALA A 84 13.54 9.46 1.73
N GLU A 85 14.52 10.32 2.03
CA GLU A 85 15.47 10.84 1.05
C GLU A 85 16.25 9.73 0.34
N ARG A 86 16.66 8.71 1.10
CA ARG A 86 17.44 7.59 0.57
C ARG A 86 16.66 6.65 -0.35
N ILE A 87 15.35 6.46 -0.09
CA ILE A 87 14.53 5.47 -0.81
C ILE A 87 13.44 6.08 -1.70
N GLY A 88 13.35 7.41 -1.76
CA GLY A 88 12.30 8.10 -2.53
C GLY A 88 10.90 7.97 -1.92
N ALA A 89 10.79 7.87 -0.58
CA ALA A 89 9.52 7.75 0.12
C ALA A 89 8.99 9.11 0.62
N VAL A 90 7.74 9.15 1.04
CA VAL A 90 7.09 10.35 1.58
C VAL A 90 7.02 10.28 3.10
N VAL A 91 7.51 11.31 3.79
CA VAL A 91 7.33 11.45 5.24
C VAL A 91 5.92 11.92 5.54
N SER A 92 5.26 11.23 6.46
CA SER A 92 3.85 11.46 6.78
C SER A 92 3.59 11.36 8.29
N SER A 93 2.35 11.55 8.71
CA SER A 93 1.91 11.29 10.09
C SER A 93 1.23 9.92 10.19
N ASN A 94 1.11 9.40 11.41
CA ASN A 94 0.39 8.15 11.65
C ASN A 94 -1.06 8.23 11.18
N GLU A 95 -1.72 9.39 11.37
CA GLU A 95 -3.11 9.60 10.96
C GLU A 95 -3.27 9.62 9.44
N ILE A 96 -2.36 10.28 8.71
CA ILE A 96 -2.38 10.31 7.25
C ILE A 96 -2.15 8.89 6.69
N ILE A 97 -1.18 8.16 7.24
CA ILE A 97 -0.95 6.76 6.89
C ILE A 97 -2.23 5.93 7.14
N ALA A 98 -2.88 6.12 8.29
CA ALA A 98 -4.12 5.42 8.60
C ALA A 98 -5.25 5.74 7.62
N ARG A 99 -5.33 6.98 7.11
CA ARG A 99 -6.35 7.40 6.14
C ARG A 99 -6.09 6.93 4.72
N GLU A 100 -4.83 6.88 4.30
CA GLU A 100 -4.49 6.76 2.88
C GLU A 100 -3.86 5.42 2.50
N ALA A 101 -3.09 4.77 3.38
CA ALA A 101 -2.36 3.57 3.03
C ALA A 101 -3.28 2.34 2.90
N ASP A 102 -3.08 1.54 1.87
CA ASP A 102 -3.79 0.27 1.66
C ASP A 102 -3.26 -0.82 2.58
N HIS A 103 -1.95 -0.79 2.86
CA HIS A 103 -1.26 -1.69 3.79
C HIS A 103 -0.50 -0.86 4.82
N ILE A 104 -0.67 -1.17 6.10
CA ILE A 104 -0.07 -0.43 7.20
C ILE A 104 0.83 -1.36 8.02
N PHE A 105 2.14 -1.16 7.91
CA PHE A 105 3.12 -1.88 8.72
C PHE A 105 3.29 -1.22 10.08
N LEU A 106 3.09 -2.00 11.13
CA LEU A 106 3.25 -1.59 12.52
C LEU A 106 4.62 -2.08 13.04
N GLY A 107 5.63 -1.21 12.91
CA GLY A 107 7.04 -1.48 13.24
C GLY A 107 7.53 -0.74 14.48
N VAL A 108 6.64 -0.44 15.41
CA VAL A 108 6.95 0.24 16.68
C VAL A 108 7.36 -0.75 17.76
N LYS A 109 7.96 -0.24 18.83
CA LYS A 109 8.29 -1.07 20.01
C LYS A 109 7.03 -1.58 20.71
N PRO A 110 7.03 -2.78 21.32
CA PRO A 110 5.85 -3.37 21.97
C PRO A 110 5.15 -2.44 22.97
N GLN A 111 5.89 -1.67 23.75
CA GLN A 111 5.32 -0.74 24.73
C GLN A 111 4.61 0.47 24.10
N MET A 112 4.77 0.72 22.82
CA MET A 112 4.19 1.86 22.12
C MET A 112 2.97 1.51 21.25
N ILE A 113 2.76 0.22 20.98
CA ILE A 113 1.75 -0.21 20.00
C ILE A 113 0.33 0.17 20.41
N VAL A 114 0.04 0.13 21.70
CA VAL A 114 -1.29 0.45 22.25
C VAL A 114 -1.65 1.91 21.96
N ASP A 115 -0.72 2.83 22.24
CA ASP A 115 -0.93 4.25 22.01
C ASP A 115 -1.04 4.57 20.51
N VAL A 116 -0.21 3.91 19.70
CA VAL A 116 -0.25 4.07 18.25
C VAL A 116 -1.59 3.61 17.69
N LEU A 117 -2.05 2.39 18.01
CA LEU A 117 -3.32 1.87 17.52
C LEU A 117 -4.50 2.71 17.97
N LYS A 118 -4.56 3.10 19.24
CA LYS A 118 -5.60 4.01 19.75
C LYS A 118 -5.57 5.37 19.04
N GLY A 119 -4.37 5.90 18.75
CA GLY A 119 -4.20 7.18 18.07
C GLY A 119 -4.67 7.17 16.62
N ILE A 120 -4.51 6.04 15.90
CA ILE A 120 -4.94 5.93 14.51
C ILE A 120 -6.38 5.42 14.34
N ALA A 121 -6.99 4.83 15.38
CA ALA A 121 -8.33 4.25 15.33
C ALA A 121 -9.41 5.21 14.78
N PRO A 122 -9.45 6.51 15.14
CA PRO A 122 -10.41 7.44 14.56
C PRO A 122 -10.23 7.58 13.03
N ALA A 123 -8.98 7.71 12.57
CA ALA A 123 -8.66 7.85 11.14
C ALA A 123 -8.99 6.57 10.35
N LEU A 124 -8.80 5.40 10.95
CA LEU A 124 -9.19 4.12 10.35
C LEU A 124 -10.71 4.00 10.16
N LYS A 125 -11.50 4.49 11.13
CA LYS A 125 -12.98 4.46 11.08
C LYS A 125 -13.58 5.37 10.00
N GLU A 126 -12.90 6.44 9.64
CA GLU A 126 -13.35 7.38 8.61
C GLU A 126 -13.20 6.82 7.19
N ARG A 127 -12.52 5.68 7.01
CA ARG A 127 -12.25 5.10 5.70
C ARG A 127 -13.47 4.41 5.09
N LYS A 128 -13.57 4.48 3.77
CA LYS A 128 -14.56 3.71 2.99
C LYS A 128 -14.13 2.26 2.76
N SER A 129 -12.82 1.99 2.80
CA SER A 129 -12.23 0.66 2.60
C SER A 129 -11.29 0.34 3.76
N ALA A 130 -11.38 -0.85 4.31
CA ALA A 130 -10.50 -1.31 5.38
C ALA A 130 -9.08 -1.54 4.84
N PRO A 131 -8.03 -0.98 5.48
CA PRO A 131 -6.65 -1.31 5.16
C PRO A 131 -6.27 -2.66 5.77
N VAL A 132 -5.21 -3.28 5.25
CA VAL A 132 -4.59 -4.43 5.87
C VAL A 132 -3.55 -3.96 6.91
N LEU A 133 -3.69 -4.37 8.16
CA LEU A 133 -2.72 -4.09 9.21
C LEU A 133 -1.68 -5.21 9.25
N ILE A 134 -0.40 -4.87 9.14
CA ILE A 134 0.70 -5.84 9.15
C ILE A 134 1.55 -5.59 10.40
N SER A 135 1.40 -6.44 11.40
CA SER A 135 2.08 -6.28 12.69
C SER A 135 3.38 -7.06 12.75
N MET A 136 4.46 -6.36 13.08
CA MET A 136 5.77 -6.92 13.43
C MET A 136 5.99 -6.95 14.96
N VAL A 137 4.99 -6.57 15.73
CA VAL A 137 5.11 -6.43 17.18
C VAL A 137 4.88 -7.76 17.85
N THR A 138 5.80 -8.14 18.74
CA THR A 138 5.66 -9.33 19.58
C THR A 138 4.71 -9.09 20.76
N GLY A 139 4.07 -10.13 21.25
CA GLY A 139 3.27 -10.08 22.47
C GLY A 139 1.82 -9.59 22.29
N LEU A 140 1.36 -9.30 21.06
CA LEU A 140 -0.06 -9.05 20.79
C LEU A 140 -0.59 -10.08 19.79
N ASP A 141 -1.79 -10.57 20.04
CA ASP A 141 -2.56 -11.38 19.10
C ASP A 141 -3.39 -10.52 18.14
N ILE A 142 -4.00 -11.15 17.16
CA ILE A 142 -4.81 -10.48 16.13
C ILE A 142 -6.03 -9.80 16.78
N ALA A 143 -6.74 -10.49 17.67
CA ALA A 143 -7.95 -9.98 18.32
C ALA A 143 -7.64 -8.70 19.12
N ARG A 144 -6.53 -8.66 19.81
CA ARG A 144 -6.12 -7.49 20.58
C ARG A 144 -5.73 -6.31 19.68
N ILE A 145 -5.11 -6.58 18.52
CA ILE A 145 -4.81 -5.53 17.52
C ILE A 145 -6.10 -4.94 16.97
N GLN A 146 -7.07 -5.77 16.60
CA GLN A 146 -8.39 -5.36 16.10
C GLN A 146 -9.16 -4.54 17.14
N GLU A 147 -9.19 -4.99 18.38
CA GLU A 147 -9.82 -4.27 19.50
C GLU A 147 -9.22 -2.87 19.67
N LEU A 148 -7.88 -2.76 19.69
CA LEU A 148 -7.17 -1.49 19.85
C LEU A 148 -7.33 -0.56 18.63
N ALA A 149 -7.40 -1.13 17.43
CA ALA A 149 -7.68 -0.41 16.19
C ALA A 149 -9.15 0.04 16.07
N GLY A 150 -10.03 -0.56 16.89
CA GLY A 150 -11.45 -0.19 16.99
C GLY A 150 -12.34 -0.74 15.88
N GLY A 151 -11.98 -1.90 15.28
CA GLY A 151 -12.78 -2.59 14.27
C GLY A 151 -12.13 -3.89 13.75
N ASP A 152 -12.90 -4.66 12.99
CA ASP A 152 -12.50 -5.96 12.43
C ASP A 152 -11.66 -5.77 11.14
N TYR A 153 -10.51 -5.13 11.28
CA TYR A 153 -9.59 -4.94 10.17
C TYR A 153 -8.88 -6.26 9.84
N PRO A 154 -8.57 -6.51 8.54
CA PRO A 154 -7.65 -7.60 8.17
C PRO A 154 -6.28 -7.40 8.84
N VAL A 155 -5.82 -8.39 9.59
CA VAL A 155 -4.52 -8.32 10.30
C VAL A 155 -3.64 -9.49 9.88
N ILE A 156 -2.41 -9.17 9.50
CA ILE A 156 -1.35 -10.13 9.23
C ILE A 156 -0.25 -9.93 10.28
N ARG A 157 0.17 -11.01 10.93
CA ARG A 157 1.33 -10.97 11.84
C ARG A 157 2.53 -11.57 11.15
N ILE A 158 3.62 -10.84 11.13
CA ILE A 158 4.89 -11.30 10.59
C ILE A 158 5.99 -11.20 11.65
N MET A 159 6.95 -12.11 11.57
CA MET A 159 8.18 -12.06 12.38
C MET A 159 9.37 -12.04 11.42
N PRO A 160 9.69 -10.88 10.84
CA PRO A 160 10.76 -10.76 9.89
C PRO A 160 12.11 -10.98 10.57
N ASN A 161 13.01 -11.70 9.90
CA ASN A 161 14.36 -11.94 10.38
C ASN A 161 15.36 -11.15 9.52
N ILE A 162 15.96 -10.11 10.12
CA ILE A 162 16.91 -9.24 9.42
C ILE A 162 18.24 -9.96 9.12
N CYS A 163 18.56 -11.01 9.88
CA CYS A 163 19.79 -11.78 9.65
C CYS A 163 19.80 -12.49 8.29
N LEU A 164 18.63 -12.82 7.73
CA LEU A 164 18.54 -13.43 6.40
C LEU A 164 18.90 -12.46 5.27
N LEU A 165 18.86 -11.16 5.49
CA LEU A 165 19.26 -10.16 4.49
C LEU A 165 20.79 -10.07 4.33
N TYR A 166 21.56 -10.51 5.33
CA TYR A 166 23.03 -10.52 5.29
C TYR A 166 23.62 -11.80 4.67
N THR A 167 22.82 -12.84 4.51
CA THR A 167 23.29 -14.12 3.94
C THR A 167 23.10 -14.22 2.43
N SER A 168 22.27 -13.36 1.83
CA SER A 168 22.04 -13.37 0.37
C SER A 168 23.17 -12.70 -0.43
N ASP A 169 24.00 -11.86 0.21
CA ASP A 169 25.11 -11.15 -0.45
C ASP A 169 26.45 -11.89 -0.29
N ALA A 170 26.45 -13.09 0.30
CA ALA A 170 27.65 -13.90 0.55
C ALA A 170 27.76 -15.14 -0.34
N ALA A 171 27.02 -15.18 -1.47
CA ALA A 171 27.10 -16.27 -2.46
C ALA A 171 27.57 -15.75 -3.82
#